data_5232b16900d3a5ba837f011b9c35e834
#
_entry.id   5232b16900d3a5ba837f011b9c35e834
#
_cell.length_a   1.000
_cell.length_b   1.000
_cell.length_c   1.000
_cell.angle_alpha   90.00
_cell.angle_beta   90.00
_cell.angle_gamma   90.00
#
_symmetry.space_group_name_H-M   'P 1'
#
loop_
_entity.id
_entity.type
_entity.pdbx_description
1 polymer ?
#
loop_
_entity_poly.entity_id
_entity_poly.type
_entity_poly.pdbx_seq_one_letter_code
_entity_poly.pdbx_strand_id
1 'polypeptide(L)'
;MENVGAVTFTDRLLVPADEQTSAITRRHIEVQMHELSHMWFGDLTTMKWWNDLWLKESFADFCRVTAMTEIPSIASKYPNSETIYLQFMDGAINADLKPSTHPI
;
A
#
# COMPACT_ATOMS: atom_id res chain seq x y z
N MET A 1 6.01 -2.74 -7.34
CA MET A 1 7.38 -3.34 -7.22
C MET A 1 8.38 -2.21 -7.06
N GLU A 2 8.99 -2.17 -5.94
CA GLU A 2 9.76 -1.06 -5.38
C GLU A 2 11.20 -0.91 -5.90
N ASN A 3 11.46 -1.31 -7.12
CA ASN A 3 12.83 -1.22 -7.67
C ASN A 3 13.40 0.20 -7.55
N VAL A 4 14.58 0.31 -6.97
CA VAL A 4 15.27 1.60 -6.81
C VAL A 4 15.48 2.26 -8.17
N GLY A 5 14.98 3.49 -8.31
CA GLY A 5 15.09 4.28 -9.54
C GLY A 5 14.14 3.87 -10.69
N ALA A 6 13.38 2.77 -10.53
CA ALA A 6 12.46 2.29 -11.56
C ALA A 6 11.28 1.51 -10.98
N VAL A 7 10.46 2.15 -10.17
CA VAL A 7 9.25 1.54 -9.62
C VAL A 7 8.32 1.09 -10.74
N THR A 8 7.92 -0.18 -10.72
CA THR A 8 7.05 -0.76 -11.73
C THR A 8 5.64 -0.99 -11.20
N PHE A 9 4.65 -0.79 -12.05
CA PHE A 9 3.23 -0.94 -11.74
C PHE A 9 2.58 -1.92 -12.70
N THR A 10 1.47 -2.53 -12.28
CA THR A 10 0.65 -3.35 -13.17
C THR A 10 -0.11 -2.48 -14.19
N ASP A 11 -0.28 -2.97 -15.40
CA ASP A 11 -1.06 -2.31 -16.46
C ASP A 11 -2.51 -1.97 -16.04
N ARG A 12 -3.06 -2.71 -15.08
CA ARG A 12 -4.40 -2.44 -14.52
C ARG A 12 -4.50 -1.07 -13.83
N LEU A 13 -3.39 -0.45 -13.50
CA LEU A 13 -3.35 0.91 -12.97
C LEU A 13 -3.28 1.96 -14.08
N LEU A 14 -2.98 1.57 -15.32
CA LEU A 14 -2.90 2.45 -16.49
C LEU A 14 -4.28 2.55 -17.17
N VAL A 15 -5.18 3.26 -16.54
CA VAL A 15 -6.55 3.46 -17.05
C VAL A 15 -6.63 4.79 -17.80
N PRO A 16 -7.20 4.83 -19.02
CA PRO A 16 -7.44 6.06 -19.76
C PRO A 16 -8.17 7.11 -18.92
N ALA A 17 -7.89 8.39 -19.17
CA ALA A 17 -8.41 9.49 -18.35
C ALA A 17 -9.94 9.56 -18.31
N ASP A 18 -10.59 9.19 -19.39
CA ASP A 18 -12.05 9.13 -19.55
C ASP A 18 -12.71 7.94 -18.83
N GLU A 19 -11.93 6.93 -18.50
CA GLU A 19 -12.38 5.75 -17.74
C GLU A 19 -12.03 5.83 -16.25
N GLN A 20 -11.29 6.86 -15.83
CA GLN A 20 -10.87 7.01 -14.43
C GLN A 20 -12.04 7.37 -13.52
N THR A 21 -12.29 6.51 -12.53
CA THR A 21 -13.18 6.80 -11.41
C THR A 21 -12.39 7.31 -10.21
N SER A 22 -13.07 7.93 -9.23
CA SER A 22 -12.42 8.34 -7.98
C SER A 22 -11.81 7.15 -7.21
N ALA A 23 -12.41 5.98 -7.32
CA ALA A 23 -11.88 4.74 -6.72
C ALA A 23 -10.58 4.30 -7.39
N ILE A 24 -10.50 4.35 -8.72
CA ILE A 24 -9.29 4.02 -9.47
C ILE A 24 -8.18 5.03 -9.17
N THR A 25 -8.49 6.32 -9.19
CA THR A 25 -7.51 7.37 -8.87
C THR A 25 -7.00 7.25 -7.44
N ARG A 26 -7.88 6.95 -6.49
CA ARG A 26 -7.50 6.65 -5.12
C ARG A 26 -6.53 5.47 -5.06
N ARG A 27 -6.87 4.35 -5.71
CA ARG A 27 -6.01 3.16 -5.75
C ARG A 27 -4.63 3.46 -6.33
N HIS A 28 -4.55 4.29 -7.35
CA HIS A 28 -3.27 4.77 -7.91
C HIS A 28 -2.42 5.46 -6.84
N ILE A 29 -2.98 6.42 -6.11
CA ILE A 29 -2.27 7.16 -5.07
C ILE A 29 -1.83 6.21 -3.94
N GLU A 30 -2.71 5.30 -3.52
CA GLU A 30 -2.40 4.31 -2.49
C GLU A 30 -1.18 3.46 -2.88
N VAL A 31 -1.17 2.92 -4.09
CA VAL A 31 -0.04 2.10 -4.57
C VAL A 31 1.22 2.94 -4.71
N GLN A 32 1.14 4.16 -5.23
CA GLN A 32 2.30 5.04 -5.34
C GLN A 32 2.92 5.35 -3.97
N MET A 33 2.09 5.67 -2.96
CA MET A 33 2.59 5.94 -1.61
C MET A 33 3.21 4.71 -0.96
N HIS A 34 2.64 3.52 -1.20
CA HIS A 34 3.19 2.25 -0.76
C HIS A 34 4.58 2.01 -1.37
N GLU A 35 4.69 2.03 -2.69
CA GLU A 35 5.97 1.78 -3.38
C GLU A 35 7.04 2.83 -3.05
N LEU A 36 6.67 4.10 -2.89
CA LEU A 36 7.61 5.14 -2.46
C LEU A 36 8.12 4.92 -1.04
N SER A 37 7.29 4.38 -0.16
CA SER A 37 7.69 4.08 1.22
C SER A 37 8.76 3.00 1.29
N HIS A 38 8.75 2.09 0.33
CA HIS A 38 9.78 1.05 0.20
C HIS A 38 11.19 1.60 -0.07
N MET A 39 11.33 2.84 -0.53
CA MET A 39 12.65 3.47 -0.67
C MET A 39 13.41 3.51 0.66
N TRP A 40 12.66 3.58 1.78
CA TRP A 40 13.21 3.46 3.13
C TRP A 40 13.10 2.02 3.67
N PHE A 41 11.89 1.42 3.59
CA PHE A 41 11.59 0.12 4.18
C PHE A 41 11.51 -0.97 3.11
N GLY A 42 12.64 -1.51 2.78
CA GLY A 42 12.80 -2.53 1.75
C GLY A 42 14.08 -2.30 0.94
N ASP A 43 14.34 -1.06 0.54
CA ASP A 43 15.53 -0.70 -0.25
C ASP A 43 16.69 -0.22 0.62
N LEU A 44 16.52 0.88 1.36
CA LEU A 44 17.58 1.40 2.24
C LEU A 44 17.78 0.52 3.47
N THR A 45 16.69 0.09 4.11
CA THR A 45 16.68 -0.80 5.27
C THR A 45 16.04 -2.12 4.87
N THR A 46 16.82 -3.20 4.81
CA THR A 46 16.38 -4.52 4.36
C THR A 46 16.22 -5.50 5.52
N MET A 47 15.35 -6.47 5.36
CA MET A 47 15.21 -7.61 6.27
C MET A 47 16.46 -8.50 6.24
N LYS A 48 16.75 -9.20 7.33
CA LYS A 48 17.85 -10.18 7.37
C LYS A 48 17.59 -11.39 6.48
N TRP A 49 16.33 -11.83 6.41
CA TRP A 49 15.92 -12.99 5.66
C TRP A 49 14.47 -12.89 5.19
N TRP A 50 14.08 -13.72 4.27
CA TRP A 50 12.76 -13.70 3.62
C TRP A 50 11.58 -13.96 4.55
N ASN A 51 11.78 -14.62 5.69
CA ASN A 51 10.73 -14.82 6.69
C ASN A 51 10.26 -13.49 7.35
N ASP A 52 11.04 -12.43 7.22
CA ASP A 52 10.70 -11.09 7.72
C ASP A 52 10.17 -10.16 6.62
N LEU A 53 9.83 -10.71 5.44
CA LEU A 53 9.28 -9.96 4.30
C LEU A 53 8.06 -9.11 4.69
N TRP A 54 7.20 -9.65 5.54
CA TRP A 54 6.00 -8.98 6.05
C TRP A 54 6.32 -7.63 6.70
N LEU A 55 7.49 -7.48 7.29
CA LEU A 55 7.87 -6.27 8.02
C LEU A 55 7.99 -5.07 7.07
N LYS A 56 8.68 -5.21 5.94
CA LYS A 56 8.80 -4.12 4.96
C LYS A 56 7.44 -3.78 4.35
N GLU A 57 6.61 -4.77 4.07
CA GLU A 57 5.28 -4.59 3.49
C GLU A 57 4.33 -3.88 4.47
N SER A 58 4.36 -4.27 5.74
CA SER A 58 3.54 -3.64 6.78
C SER A 58 3.95 -2.19 7.03
N PHE A 59 5.25 -1.90 7.03
CA PHE A 59 5.74 -0.52 7.16
C PHE A 59 5.39 0.34 5.96
N ALA A 60 5.51 -0.21 4.74
CA ALA A 60 5.10 0.50 3.53
C ALA A 60 3.61 0.83 3.56
N ASP A 61 2.78 -0.10 4.00
CA ASP A 61 1.34 0.13 4.16
C ASP A 61 1.02 1.15 5.25
N PHE A 62 1.70 1.10 6.39
CA PHE A 62 1.57 2.11 7.44
C PHE A 62 1.93 3.51 6.92
N CYS A 63 3.07 3.66 6.25
CA CYS A 63 3.49 4.94 5.67
C CYS A 63 2.53 5.43 4.59
N ARG A 64 1.99 4.54 3.75
CA ARG A 64 0.95 4.87 2.77
C ARG A 64 -0.26 5.51 3.45
N VAL A 65 -0.79 4.89 4.50
CA VAL A 65 -1.95 5.43 5.24
C VAL A 65 -1.62 6.77 5.87
N THR A 66 -0.47 6.87 6.52
CA THR A 66 0.00 8.14 7.11
C THR A 66 0.09 9.24 6.06
N ALA A 67 0.69 8.96 4.90
CA ALA A 67 0.78 9.93 3.80
C ALA A 67 -0.61 10.37 3.30
N MET A 68 -1.54 9.44 3.18
CA MET A 68 -2.91 9.73 2.73
C MET A 68 -3.72 10.54 3.76
N THR A 69 -3.39 10.47 5.03
CA THR A 69 -4.09 11.23 6.09
C THR A 69 -3.42 12.56 6.41
N GLU A 70 -2.10 12.66 6.26
CA GLU A 70 -1.35 13.85 6.67
C GLU A 70 -1.01 14.81 5.53
N ILE A 71 -0.97 14.36 4.27
CA ILE A 71 -0.73 15.24 3.14
C ILE A 71 -2.02 15.99 2.78
N PRO A 72 -2.11 17.32 2.99
CA PRO A 72 -3.37 18.06 2.89
C PRO A 72 -4.07 17.93 1.53
N SER A 73 -3.30 17.93 0.44
CA SER A 73 -3.84 17.81 -0.92
C SER A 73 -4.43 16.42 -1.21
N ILE A 74 -4.00 15.39 -0.50
CA ILE A 74 -4.50 14.02 -0.61
C ILE A 74 -5.64 13.81 0.39
N ALA A 75 -5.43 14.16 1.65
CA ALA A 75 -6.40 13.99 2.72
C ALA A 75 -7.74 14.70 2.42
N SER A 76 -7.70 15.88 1.82
CA SER A 76 -8.92 16.62 1.42
C SER A 76 -9.73 15.89 0.33
N LYS A 77 -9.07 15.14 -0.55
CA LYS A 77 -9.75 14.34 -1.60
C LYS A 77 -10.25 12.99 -1.09
N TYR A 78 -9.55 12.42 -0.13
CA TYR A 78 -9.79 11.05 0.37
C TYR A 78 -9.88 11.02 1.90
N PRO A 79 -10.86 11.70 2.50
CA PRO A 79 -10.94 11.90 3.96
C PRO A 79 -11.14 10.62 4.78
N ASN A 80 -11.57 9.52 4.14
CA ASN A 80 -11.87 8.25 4.82
C ASN A 80 -10.72 7.22 4.70
N SER A 81 -9.50 7.65 4.40
CA SER A 81 -8.38 6.73 4.14
C SER A 81 -8.06 5.85 5.35
N GLU A 82 -8.07 6.38 6.55
CA GLU A 82 -7.85 5.62 7.78
C GLU A 82 -8.96 4.58 8.02
N THR A 83 -10.22 4.97 7.88
CA THR A 83 -11.35 4.04 8.07
C THR A 83 -11.30 2.87 7.09
N ILE A 84 -10.95 3.12 5.84
CA ILE A 84 -10.84 2.07 4.83
C ILE A 84 -9.64 1.15 5.13
N TYR A 85 -8.55 1.68 5.65
CA TYR A 85 -7.43 0.88 6.08
C TYR A 85 -7.80 -0.05 7.25
N LEU A 86 -8.52 0.46 8.26
CA LEU A 86 -8.98 -0.36 9.37
C LEU A 86 -9.91 -1.49 8.91
N GLN A 87 -10.81 -1.23 7.97
CA GLN A 87 -11.66 -2.26 7.38
C GLN A 87 -10.85 -3.33 6.63
N PHE A 88 -9.80 -2.91 5.92
CA PHE A 88 -8.87 -3.83 5.27
C PHE A 88 -8.13 -4.70 6.28
N MET A 89 -7.66 -4.14 7.38
CA MET A 89 -6.99 -4.86 8.46
C MET A 89 -7.90 -5.89 9.11
N ASP A 90 -9.15 -5.55 9.37
CA ASP A 90 -10.14 -6.51 9.89
C ASP A 90 -10.32 -7.70 8.94
N GLY A 91 -10.38 -7.44 7.64
CA GLY A 91 -10.43 -8.49 6.62
C GLY A 91 -9.20 -9.39 6.62
N ALA A 92 -8.01 -8.79 6.75
CA ALA A 92 -6.74 -9.51 6.80
C ALA A 92 -6.64 -10.39 8.06
N ILE A 93 -6.99 -9.87 9.23
CA ILE A 93 -7.02 -10.62 10.49
C ILE A 93 -7.98 -11.81 10.38
N ASN A 94 -9.18 -11.58 9.86
CA ASN A 94 -10.16 -12.65 9.66
C ASN A 94 -9.69 -13.73 8.66
N ALA A 95 -8.90 -13.35 7.67
CA ALA A 95 -8.28 -14.31 6.76
C ALA A 95 -7.20 -15.12 7.46
N ASP A 96 -6.38 -14.48 8.27
CA ASP A 96 -5.27 -15.11 9.00
C ASP A 96 -5.75 -16.15 10.04
N LEU A 97 -6.93 -15.93 10.62
CA LEU A 97 -7.55 -16.87 11.56
C LEU A 97 -8.04 -18.18 10.92
N LYS A 98 -8.04 -18.29 9.59
CA LYS A 98 -8.53 -19.49 8.91
C LYS A 98 -7.44 -20.57 8.84
N PRO A 99 -7.80 -21.87 9.02
CA PRO A 99 -6.84 -22.97 8.89
C PRO A 99 -6.19 -23.09 7.50
N SER A 100 -6.79 -22.46 6.48
CA SER A 100 -6.26 -22.44 5.11
C SER A 100 -5.13 -21.42 4.90
N THR A 101 -4.89 -20.54 5.86
CA THR A 101 -3.81 -19.56 5.78
C THR A 101 -2.48 -20.27 6.08
N HIS A 102 -1.51 -20.12 5.19
CA HIS A 102 -0.16 -20.62 5.40
C HIS A 102 0.71 -19.56 6.08
N PRO A 103 1.63 -19.96 6.97
CA PRO A 103 2.58 -19.03 7.57
C PRO A 103 3.58 -18.51 6.53
N ILE A 104 4.02 -17.31 6.75
CA ILE A 104 5.09 -16.68 5.94
C ILE A 104 6.45 -17.27 6.33
#